data_87b27144c5393387d7d2120484a52001
#
_entry.id   87b27144c5393387d7d2120484a52001
#
_cell.length_a   1.000
_cell.length_b   1.000
_cell.length_c   1.000
_cell.angle_alpha   90.00
_cell.angle_beta   90.00
_cell.angle_gamma   90.00
#
_symmetry.space_group_name_H-M   'P 1'
#
loop_
_entity.id
_entity.type
_entity.pdbx_description
1 polymer ?
#
loop_
_entity_poly.entity_id
_entity_poly.type
_entity_poly.pdbx_seq_one_letter_code
_entity_poly.pdbx_strand_id
1 'polypeptide(L)'
;TGITIPAYIRVKYQSVLGWAAKGVDSLADRLIFREFANDDFNVTEIFDRNNPDIFFDSAILAALIGSCSFVYISKGEDDEVRLQVIESSNATGVIDPITGLLVEGYAVLARDDYERPTLEAYFEPNATHFIPKDGRPYTVVNETGIPLLVPVIHRPDAVRPFGRSRITRAGMYYQKYAKRTLERADITAEFYSWPQKYI
;
A
#
# COMPACT_ATOMS: atom_id res chain seq x y z
N THR A 1 -20.86 -32.62 5.51
CA THR A 1 -19.78 -33.45 4.97
C THR A 1 -19.22 -32.79 3.73
N GLY A 2 -18.14 -32.03 3.89
CA GLY A 2 -17.46 -31.36 2.78
C GLY A 2 -16.68 -32.42 1.98
N ILE A 3 -16.94 -32.50 0.68
CA ILE A 3 -16.13 -33.31 -0.24
C ILE A 3 -14.75 -32.68 -0.27
N THR A 4 -13.77 -33.38 0.28
CA THR A 4 -12.38 -32.95 0.25
C THR A 4 -11.81 -33.26 -1.13
N ILE A 5 -11.54 -32.24 -1.92
CA ILE A 5 -10.88 -32.39 -3.23
C ILE A 5 -9.44 -32.82 -2.98
N PRO A 6 -8.96 -33.94 -3.53
CA PRO A 6 -7.58 -34.37 -3.40
C PRO A 6 -6.58 -33.29 -3.83
N ALA A 7 -5.44 -33.19 -3.15
CA ALA A 7 -4.46 -32.13 -3.37
C ALA A 7 -3.94 -32.08 -4.81
N TYR A 8 -3.73 -33.23 -5.47
CA TYR A 8 -3.25 -33.32 -6.85
C TYR A 8 -4.27 -32.75 -7.87
N ILE A 9 -5.58 -32.87 -7.60
CA ILE A 9 -6.62 -32.27 -8.44
C ILE A 9 -6.65 -30.75 -8.23
N ARG A 10 -6.48 -30.29 -6.99
CA ARG A 10 -6.46 -28.85 -6.67
C ARG A 10 -5.28 -28.11 -7.33
N VAL A 11 -4.13 -28.76 -7.49
CA VAL A 11 -2.97 -28.17 -8.17
C VAL A 11 -3.19 -28.04 -9.68
N LYS A 12 -3.92 -28.99 -10.30
CA LYS A 12 -4.19 -29.03 -11.75
C LYS A 12 -5.18 -27.94 -12.20
N TYR A 13 -6.14 -27.58 -11.33
CA TYR A 13 -7.22 -26.63 -11.64
C TYR A 13 -7.15 -25.42 -10.71
N GLN A 14 -6.35 -24.44 -11.10
CA GLN A 14 -6.25 -23.15 -10.40
C GLN A 14 -6.82 -22.03 -11.26
N SER A 15 -7.93 -21.46 -10.81
CA SER A 15 -8.47 -20.25 -11.42
C SER A 15 -7.87 -19.01 -10.78
N VAL A 16 -7.35 -18.09 -11.58
CA VAL A 16 -6.84 -16.79 -11.14
C VAL A 16 -7.81 -15.71 -11.60
N LEU A 17 -8.37 -14.98 -10.65
CA LEU A 17 -9.30 -13.87 -10.89
C LEU A 17 -8.66 -12.54 -10.53
N GLY A 18 -8.48 -11.65 -11.52
CA GLY A 18 -7.88 -10.33 -11.36
C GLY A 18 -8.87 -9.21 -11.00
N TRP A 19 -10.05 -9.51 -10.46
CA TRP A 19 -11.10 -8.51 -10.24
C TRP A 19 -10.70 -7.43 -9.23
N ALA A 20 -9.99 -7.79 -8.17
CA ALA A 20 -9.50 -6.84 -7.18
C ALA A 20 -8.47 -5.89 -7.80
N ALA A 21 -7.48 -6.41 -8.53
CA ALA A 21 -6.50 -5.62 -9.26
C ALA A 21 -7.20 -4.69 -10.26
N LYS A 22 -8.06 -5.23 -11.13
CA LYS A 22 -8.80 -4.42 -12.11
C LYS A 22 -9.64 -3.32 -11.46
N GLY A 23 -10.22 -3.58 -10.29
CA GLY A 23 -10.99 -2.60 -9.53
C GLY A 23 -10.15 -1.45 -8.98
N VAL A 24 -8.88 -1.69 -8.67
CA VAL A 24 -7.92 -0.68 -8.21
C VAL A 24 -7.33 0.05 -9.41
N ASP A 25 -6.75 -0.67 -10.37
CA ASP A 25 -6.05 -0.12 -11.53
C ASP A 25 -6.95 0.81 -12.35
N SER A 26 -8.21 0.42 -12.58
CA SER A 26 -9.17 1.23 -13.33
C SER A 26 -9.46 2.61 -12.71
N LEU A 27 -9.21 2.79 -11.42
CA LEU A 27 -9.29 4.09 -10.75
C LEU A 27 -7.94 4.79 -10.74
N ALA A 28 -6.86 4.07 -10.42
CA ALA A 28 -5.51 4.61 -10.40
C ALA A 28 -5.13 5.23 -11.75
N ASP A 29 -5.37 4.53 -12.86
CA ASP A 29 -5.09 4.98 -14.24
C ASP A 29 -5.81 6.28 -14.65
N ARG A 30 -6.82 6.69 -13.89
CA ARG A 30 -7.56 7.95 -14.13
C ARG A 30 -7.07 9.11 -13.31
N LEU A 31 -6.24 8.86 -12.30
CA LEU A 31 -5.69 9.86 -11.41
C LEU A 31 -4.29 10.23 -11.90
N ILE A 32 -4.23 11.21 -12.78
CA ILE A 32 -2.98 11.69 -13.37
C ILE A 32 -2.61 13.00 -12.70
N PHE A 33 -1.43 13.06 -12.09
CA PHE A 33 -0.84 14.33 -11.67
C PHE A 33 -0.52 15.17 -12.92
N ARG A 34 -0.82 16.47 -12.88
CA ARG A 34 -0.53 17.37 -13.99
C ARG A 34 0.52 18.40 -13.64
N GLU A 35 0.23 19.22 -12.63
CA GLU A 35 1.10 20.34 -12.27
C GLU A 35 0.76 20.86 -10.86
N PHE A 36 1.67 21.59 -10.28
CA PHE A 36 1.40 22.44 -9.12
C PHE A 36 0.88 23.80 -9.60
N ALA A 37 -0.31 24.20 -9.16
CA ALA A 37 -0.98 25.40 -9.64
C ALA A 37 -0.24 26.71 -9.28
N ASN A 38 0.43 26.75 -8.11
CA ASN A 38 1.27 27.85 -7.66
C ASN A 38 2.57 27.23 -7.11
N ASP A 39 3.67 27.49 -7.77
CA ASP A 39 4.99 26.95 -7.38
C ASP A 39 5.87 28.01 -6.71
N ASP A 40 5.32 28.63 -5.65
CA ASP A 40 6.00 29.70 -4.90
C ASP A 40 7.24 29.19 -4.11
N PHE A 41 7.38 27.88 -3.92
CA PHE A 41 8.44 27.23 -3.11
C PHE A 41 9.32 26.28 -3.94
N ASN A 42 9.33 26.38 -5.26
CA ASN A 42 10.05 25.48 -6.17
C ASN A 42 9.69 23.98 -5.97
N VAL A 43 8.43 23.70 -5.64
CA VAL A 43 7.94 22.33 -5.39
C VAL A 43 8.07 21.47 -6.64
N THR A 44 7.90 22.06 -7.84
CA THR A 44 8.09 21.36 -9.12
C THR A 44 9.51 20.84 -9.25
N GLU A 45 10.53 21.64 -8.91
CA GLU A 45 11.94 21.21 -8.96
C GLU A 45 12.23 20.07 -7.99
N ILE A 46 11.68 20.14 -6.76
CA ILE A 46 11.79 19.06 -5.78
C ILE A 46 11.13 17.79 -6.33
N PHE A 47 9.96 17.92 -6.92
CA PHE A 47 9.21 16.80 -7.48
C PHE A 47 9.94 16.14 -8.65
N ASP A 48 10.48 16.93 -9.58
CA ASP A 48 11.21 16.46 -10.76
C ASP A 48 12.47 15.64 -10.38
N ARG A 49 13.10 15.97 -9.24
CA ARG A 49 14.25 15.23 -8.69
C ARG A 49 13.88 13.93 -7.98
N ASN A 50 12.59 13.72 -7.66
CA ASN A 50 12.09 12.60 -6.87
C ASN A 50 11.24 11.61 -7.68
N ASN A 51 11.69 11.26 -8.90
CA ASN A 51 11.04 10.29 -9.77
C ASN A 51 9.56 10.64 -10.08
N PRO A 52 9.33 11.78 -10.77
CA PRO A 52 8.01 12.35 -10.99
C PRO A 52 7.02 11.40 -11.68
N ASP A 53 7.51 10.53 -12.57
CA ASP A 53 6.68 9.59 -13.34
C ASP A 53 6.01 8.51 -12.47
N ILE A 54 6.63 8.18 -11.33
CA ILE A 54 6.17 7.05 -10.49
C ILE A 54 5.67 7.52 -9.12
N PHE A 55 6.11 8.67 -8.64
CA PHE A 55 5.88 9.11 -7.26
C PHE A 55 4.39 9.13 -6.89
N PHE A 56 3.58 9.90 -7.60
CA PHE A 56 2.15 9.99 -7.33
C PHE A 56 1.42 8.70 -7.65
N ASP A 57 1.78 8.02 -8.74
CA ASP A 57 1.16 6.76 -9.12
C ASP A 57 1.36 5.70 -8.03
N SER A 58 2.57 5.57 -7.49
CA SER A 58 2.86 4.62 -6.41
C SER A 58 2.15 4.99 -5.10
N ALA A 59 2.11 6.29 -4.74
CA ALA A 59 1.43 6.75 -3.53
C ALA A 59 -0.09 6.52 -3.61
N ILE A 60 -0.69 6.84 -4.75
CA ILE A 60 -2.12 6.66 -5.01
C ILE A 60 -2.47 5.17 -5.02
N LEU A 61 -1.70 4.35 -5.75
CA LEU A 61 -1.91 2.91 -5.84
C LEU A 61 -1.84 2.25 -4.46
N ALA A 62 -0.81 2.57 -3.66
CA ALA A 62 -0.65 2.08 -2.30
C ALA A 62 -1.82 2.51 -1.39
N ALA A 63 -2.30 3.76 -1.51
CA ALA A 63 -3.45 4.25 -0.75
C ALA A 63 -4.76 3.56 -1.17
N LEU A 64 -4.96 3.26 -2.45
CA LEU A 64 -6.13 2.52 -2.93
C LEU A 64 -6.15 1.08 -2.44
N ILE A 65 -4.99 0.43 -2.38
CA ILE A 65 -4.84 -0.95 -1.90
C ILE A 65 -4.95 -1.01 -0.38
N GLY A 66 -4.12 -0.22 0.33
CA GLY A 66 -3.92 -0.31 1.77
C GLY A 66 -4.89 0.54 2.61
N SER A 67 -5.66 1.45 2.02
CA SER A 67 -6.44 2.56 2.59
C SER A 67 -5.68 3.87 2.71
N CYS A 68 -4.40 3.84 3.03
CA CYS A 68 -3.50 4.97 3.05
C CYS A 68 -2.10 4.54 2.59
N SER A 69 -1.31 5.50 2.23
CA SER A 69 0.15 5.43 2.09
C SER A 69 0.74 6.64 2.81
N PHE A 70 2.05 6.68 2.92
CA PHE A 70 2.74 7.78 3.57
C PHE A 70 3.88 8.27 2.69
N VAL A 71 4.14 9.56 2.75
CA VAL A 71 5.31 10.17 2.13
C VAL A 71 6.25 10.61 3.24
N TYR A 72 7.42 10.00 3.30
CA TYR A 72 8.50 10.44 4.17
C TYR A 72 9.33 11.49 3.46
N ILE A 73 9.53 12.62 4.12
CA ILE A 73 10.33 13.74 3.63
C ILE A 73 11.67 13.74 4.38
N SER A 74 12.76 13.67 3.64
CA SER A 74 14.11 13.67 4.21
C SER A 74 15.02 14.60 3.43
N LYS A 75 16.22 14.86 3.96
CA LYS A 75 17.30 15.50 3.23
C LYS A 75 18.37 14.47 2.89
N GLY A 76 18.86 14.51 1.66
CA GLY A 76 20.04 13.77 1.23
C GLY A 76 21.34 14.37 1.75
N GLU A 77 22.47 13.70 1.46
CA GLU A 77 23.81 14.18 1.80
C GLU A 77 24.15 15.49 1.08
N ASP A 78 23.50 15.74 -0.05
CA ASP A 78 23.60 16.94 -0.88
C ASP A 78 22.69 18.11 -0.42
N ASP A 79 22.08 17.99 0.77
CA ASP A 79 21.06 18.89 1.33
C ASP A 79 19.75 18.97 0.47
N GLU A 80 19.60 18.11 -0.50
CA GLU A 80 18.44 18.03 -1.38
C GLU A 80 17.28 17.31 -0.70
N VAL A 81 16.06 17.80 -0.95
CA VAL A 81 14.84 17.17 -0.42
C VAL A 81 14.57 15.86 -1.15
N ARG A 82 14.40 14.78 -0.39
CA ARG A 82 14.07 13.42 -0.85
C ARG A 82 12.69 13.02 -0.39
N LEU A 83 11.92 12.45 -1.29
CA LEU A 83 10.56 11.99 -1.06
C LEU A 83 10.50 10.47 -1.22
N GLN A 84 10.09 9.76 -0.18
CA GLN A 84 9.94 8.31 -0.19
C GLN A 84 8.49 7.92 0.08
N VAL A 85 7.90 7.14 -0.81
CA VAL A 85 6.57 6.56 -0.60
C VAL A 85 6.69 5.31 0.27
N ILE A 86 5.90 5.25 1.33
CA ILE A 86 5.83 4.12 2.27
C ILE A 86 4.40 3.60 2.29
N GLU A 87 4.25 2.30 2.11
CA GLU A 87 2.93 1.65 2.18
C GLU A 87 2.38 1.54 3.61
N SER A 88 1.08 1.38 3.74
CA SER A 88 0.38 1.33 5.04
C SER A 88 0.80 0.19 5.96
N SER A 89 1.40 -0.88 5.44
CA SER A 89 1.92 -1.98 6.26
C SER A 89 3.22 -1.63 6.98
N ASN A 90 3.92 -0.58 6.51
CA ASN A 90 5.22 -0.16 7.02
C ASN A 90 5.17 1.18 7.78
N ALA A 91 4.02 1.84 7.87
CA ALA A 91 3.89 3.09 8.60
C ALA A 91 2.52 3.23 9.27
N THR A 92 2.50 3.99 10.36
CA THR A 92 1.30 4.34 11.11
C THR A 92 1.50 5.67 11.84
N GLY A 93 0.47 6.15 12.53
CA GLY A 93 0.57 7.38 13.32
C GLY A 93 -0.75 7.77 13.96
N VAL A 94 -0.78 8.97 14.50
CA VAL A 94 -1.98 9.60 15.05
C VAL A 94 -2.36 10.78 14.17
N ILE A 95 -3.57 10.74 13.61
CA ILE A 95 -4.09 11.79 12.73
C ILE A 95 -4.78 12.86 13.58
N ASP A 96 -4.44 14.12 13.35
CA ASP A 96 -5.24 15.25 13.81
C ASP A 96 -6.53 15.32 12.98
N PRO A 97 -7.70 15.19 13.62
CA PRO A 97 -8.98 15.19 12.92
C PRO A 97 -9.33 16.54 12.25
N ILE A 98 -8.65 17.62 12.61
CA ILE A 98 -8.90 18.96 12.08
C ILE A 98 -8.05 19.18 10.82
N THR A 99 -6.76 18.91 10.88
CA THR A 99 -5.83 19.17 9.77
C THR A 99 -5.71 18.01 8.81
N GLY A 100 -6.02 16.77 9.25
CA GLY A 100 -5.81 15.54 8.50
C GLY A 100 -4.33 15.12 8.40
N LEU A 101 -3.42 15.85 9.04
CA LEU A 101 -1.99 15.54 9.12
C LEU A 101 -1.71 14.68 10.36
N LEU A 102 -0.50 14.13 10.42
CA LEU A 102 -0.06 13.40 11.61
C LEU A 102 0.34 14.36 12.74
N VAL A 103 -0.04 14.02 13.97
CA VAL A 103 0.51 14.59 15.21
C VAL A 103 1.82 13.91 15.55
N GLU A 104 1.87 12.60 15.34
CA GLU A 104 3.06 11.76 15.50
C GLU A 104 2.95 10.57 14.56
N GLY A 105 4.09 10.00 14.17
CA GLY A 105 4.13 8.89 13.24
C GLY A 105 5.26 7.90 13.54
N TYR A 106 5.12 6.71 12.98
CA TYR A 106 6.14 5.68 13.00
C TYR A 106 6.21 5.02 11.64
N ALA A 107 7.42 4.75 11.17
CA ALA A 107 7.63 4.03 9.92
C ALA A 107 8.86 3.11 9.96
N VAL A 108 8.77 2.01 9.23
CA VAL A 108 9.90 1.16 8.85
C VAL A 108 10.46 1.71 7.55
N LEU A 109 11.68 2.28 7.60
CA LEU A 109 12.30 2.95 6.46
C LEU A 109 13.14 2.01 5.60
N ALA A 110 13.72 0.96 6.21
CA ALA A 110 14.53 -0.02 5.49
C ALA A 110 14.35 -1.43 6.08
N ARG A 111 14.51 -2.44 5.22
CA ARG A 111 14.47 -3.87 5.56
C ARG A 111 15.67 -4.59 4.97
N ASP A 112 16.04 -5.72 5.57
CA ASP A 112 17.02 -6.65 5.01
C ASP A 112 16.37 -7.60 3.97
N ASP A 113 17.19 -8.43 3.32
CA ASP A 113 16.73 -9.43 2.33
C ASP A 113 15.75 -10.46 2.91
N TYR A 114 15.62 -10.53 4.23
CA TYR A 114 14.69 -11.40 4.95
C TYR A 114 13.43 -10.65 5.44
N GLU A 115 13.15 -9.47 4.89
CA GLU A 115 12.02 -8.61 5.28
C GLU A 115 12.05 -8.13 6.74
N ARG A 116 13.20 -8.18 7.42
CA ARG A 116 13.34 -7.70 8.80
C ARG A 116 13.66 -6.22 8.82
N PRO A 117 13.04 -5.42 9.69
CA PRO A 117 13.38 -4.01 9.82
C PRO A 117 14.86 -3.81 10.15
N THR A 118 15.53 -2.95 9.39
CA THR A 118 16.92 -2.51 9.62
C THR A 118 17.02 -1.07 10.04
N LEU A 119 16.04 -0.25 9.66
CA LEU A 119 15.92 1.14 10.08
C LEU A 119 14.46 1.47 10.32
N GLU A 120 14.16 1.90 11.52
CA GLU A 120 12.85 2.38 11.95
C GLU A 120 12.95 3.84 12.34
N ALA A 121 11.85 4.59 12.23
CA ALA A 121 11.81 5.99 12.62
C ALA A 121 10.50 6.33 13.32
N TYR A 122 10.61 7.15 14.37
CA TYR A 122 9.50 7.79 15.05
C TYR A 122 9.53 9.28 14.78
N PHE A 123 8.39 9.82 14.34
CA PHE A 123 8.26 11.19 13.86
C PHE A 123 7.44 12.03 14.84
N GLU A 124 8.04 13.10 15.31
CA GLU A 124 7.39 14.16 16.09
C GLU A 124 7.40 15.47 15.29
N PRO A 125 6.63 16.50 15.69
CA PRO A 125 6.53 17.75 14.93
C PRO A 125 7.86 18.45 14.65
N ASN A 126 8.83 18.35 15.56
CA ASN A 126 10.13 19.04 15.44
C ASN A 126 11.32 18.08 15.52
N ALA A 127 11.09 16.77 15.49
CA ALA A 127 12.15 15.79 15.59
C ALA A 127 11.80 14.48 14.89
N THR A 128 12.81 13.80 14.38
CA THR A 128 12.71 12.41 13.92
C THR A 128 13.73 11.57 14.64
N HIS A 129 13.28 10.54 15.31
CA HIS A 129 14.10 9.60 16.08
C HIS A 129 14.33 8.34 15.25
N PHE A 130 15.57 8.11 14.87
CA PHE A 130 15.97 6.94 14.09
C PHE A 130 16.45 5.83 14.99
N ILE A 131 15.99 4.62 14.73
CA ILE A 131 16.28 3.40 15.49
C ILE A 131 16.87 2.37 14.51
N PRO A 132 18.19 2.42 14.25
CA PRO A 132 18.84 1.41 13.44
C PRO A 132 18.97 0.10 14.19
N LYS A 133 18.82 -1.03 13.50
CA LYS A 133 18.99 -2.38 14.08
C LYS A 133 20.40 -2.58 14.63
N ASP A 134 21.40 -2.16 13.85
CA ASP A 134 22.82 -2.29 14.20
C ASP A 134 23.40 -0.88 14.41
N GLY A 135 23.23 -0.34 15.61
CA GLY A 135 23.73 1.01 15.91
C GLY A 135 23.05 1.63 17.12
N ARG A 136 23.45 2.86 17.43
CA ARG A 136 22.81 3.63 18.49
C ARG A 136 21.68 4.46 17.90
N PRO A 137 20.53 4.54 18.56
CA PRO A 137 19.48 5.49 18.18
C PRO A 137 20.02 6.91 18.14
N TYR A 138 19.55 7.68 17.16
CA TYR A 138 19.92 9.10 17.03
C TYR A 138 18.69 9.93 16.65
N THR A 139 18.74 11.21 16.93
CA THR A 139 17.65 12.15 16.68
C THR A 139 18.09 13.25 15.74
N VAL A 140 17.27 13.52 14.74
CA VAL A 140 17.41 14.68 13.86
C VAL A 140 16.31 15.68 14.19
N VAL A 141 16.71 16.87 14.56
CA VAL A 141 15.78 17.97 14.86
C VAL A 141 15.45 18.71 13.56
N ASN A 142 14.19 19.09 13.41
CA ASN A 142 13.70 19.94 12.34
C ASN A 142 12.85 21.08 12.92
N GLU A 143 12.60 22.12 12.15
CA GLU A 143 11.82 23.28 12.56
C GLU A 143 10.49 23.40 11.82
N THR A 144 9.97 22.27 11.29
CA THR A 144 8.78 22.28 10.43
C THR A 144 7.47 22.42 11.21
N GLY A 145 7.47 22.10 12.51
CA GLY A 145 6.25 22.12 13.33
C GLY A 145 5.26 21.00 13.03
N ILE A 146 5.57 20.13 12.06
CA ILE A 146 4.78 18.96 11.68
C ILE A 146 5.71 17.75 11.46
N PRO A 147 5.23 16.52 11.72
CA PRO A 147 6.00 15.32 11.41
C PRO A 147 6.37 15.23 9.93
N LEU A 148 7.60 14.84 9.63
CA LEU A 148 8.09 14.66 8.26
C LEU A 148 7.58 13.36 7.62
N LEU A 149 6.43 12.90 8.04
CA LEU A 149 5.68 11.76 7.51
C LEU A 149 4.27 12.22 7.15
N VAL A 150 3.97 12.34 5.88
CA VAL A 150 2.70 12.90 5.39
C VAL A 150 1.78 11.78 4.92
N PRO A 151 0.55 11.65 5.44
CA PRO A 151 -0.37 10.60 5.03
C PRO A 151 -1.09 10.96 3.73
N VAL A 152 -1.18 10.01 2.80
CA VAL A 152 -2.02 10.05 1.60
C VAL A 152 -3.16 9.06 1.81
N ILE A 153 -4.38 9.56 1.96
CA ILE A 153 -5.50 8.76 2.49
C ILE A 153 -6.62 8.65 1.45
N HIS A 154 -7.06 7.42 1.22
CA HIS A 154 -8.20 7.14 0.36
C HIS A 154 -9.51 7.08 1.15
N ARG A 155 -10.42 8.04 0.94
CA ARG A 155 -11.75 8.13 1.54
C ARG A 155 -11.73 8.07 3.08
N PRO A 156 -11.10 9.03 3.76
CA PRO A 156 -11.20 9.14 5.21
C PRO A 156 -12.64 9.48 5.63
N ASP A 157 -13.02 9.01 6.79
CA ASP A 157 -14.26 9.42 7.47
C ASP A 157 -14.02 9.54 9.00
N ALA A 158 -14.98 10.10 9.73
CA ALA A 158 -14.85 10.34 11.17
C ALA A 158 -14.58 9.07 12.00
N VAL A 159 -15.00 7.90 11.51
CA VAL A 159 -14.77 6.60 12.18
C VAL A 159 -13.46 5.97 11.74
N ARG A 160 -13.01 6.29 10.53
CA ARG A 160 -11.81 5.71 9.89
C ARG A 160 -10.92 6.83 9.36
N PRO A 161 -10.16 7.48 10.22
CA PRO A 161 -9.29 8.58 9.81
C PRO A 161 -8.23 8.16 8.78
N PHE A 162 -7.75 6.91 8.81
CA PHE A 162 -6.87 6.34 7.79
C PHE A 162 -7.61 5.79 6.55
N GLY A 163 -8.88 6.16 6.39
CA GLY A 163 -9.64 5.83 5.18
C GLY A 163 -10.03 4.36 5.07
N ARG A 164 -10.26 3.94 3.85
CA ARG A 164 -10.65 2.56 3.54
C ARG A 164 -10.08 2.11 2.19
N SER A 165 -9.67 0.85 2.13
CA SER A 165 -9.23 0.22 0.90
C SER A 165 -10.32 0.21 -0.19
N ARG A 166 -9.90 0.35 -1.43
CA ARG A 166 -10.75 0.11 -2.60
C ARG A 166 -11.15 -1.36 -2.71
N ILE A 167 -10.30 -2.26 -2.20
CA ILE A 167 -10.56 -3.70 -2.14
C ILE A 167 -11.44 -3.98 -0.94
N THR A 168 -12.75 -4.09 -1.16
CA THR A 168 -13.73 -4.34 -0.09
C THR A 168 -13.75 -5.80 0.34
N ARG A 169 -14.13 -6.07 1.61
CA ARG A 169 -14.33 -7.44 2.11
C ARG A 169 -15.37 -8.20 1.28
N ALA A 170 -16.44 -7.52 0.85
CA ALA A 170 -17.46 -8.11 -0.02
C ALA A 170 -16.85 -8.51 -1.37
N GLY A 171 -16.07 -7.62 -2.02
CA GLY A 171 -15.37 -7.93 -3.28
C GLY A 171 -14.45 -9.13 -3.16
N MET A 172 -13.66 -9.21 -2.10
CA MET A 172 -12.79 -10.36 -1.81
C MET A 172 -13.58 -11.65 -1.59
N TYR A 173 -14.73 -11.56 -0.90
CA TYR A 173 -15.59 -12.71 -0.70
C TYR A 173 -16.17 -13.23 -2.02
N TYR A 174 -16.71 -12.35 -2.87
CA TYR A 174 -17.25 -12.73 -4.16
C TYR A 174 -16.18 -13.26 -5.10
N GLN A 175 -15.01 -12.68 -5.13
CA GLN A 175 -13.88 -13.19 -5.90
C GLN A 175 -13.49 -14.60 -5.46
N LYS A 176 -13.40 -14.85 -4.16
CA LYS A 176 -13.12 -16.19 -3.60
C LYS A 176 -14.22 -17.19 -3.93
N TYR A 177 -15.48 -16.76 -3.89
CA TYR A 177 -16.62 -17.59 -4.24
C TYR A 177 -16.63 -17.94 -5.73
N ALA A 178 -16.43 -16.96 -6.60
CA ALA A 178 -16.35 -17.18 -8.05
C ALA A 178 -15.20 -18.12 -8.43
N LYS A 179 -13.99 -17.91 -7.84
CA LYS A 179 -12.86 -18.81 -8.00
C LYS A 179 -13.24 -20.26 -7.69
N ARG A 180 -13.86 -20.50 -6.53
CA ARG A 180 -14.28 -21.84 -6.10
C ARG A 180 -15.32 -22.44 -7.04
N THR A 181 -16.23 -21.62 -7.58
CA THR A 181 -17.27 -22.09 -8.53
C THR A 181 -16.66 -22.51 -9.85
N LEU A 182 -15.72 -21.73 -10.39
CA LEU A 182 -14.99 -22.07 -11.61
C LEU A 182 -14.17 -23.36 -11.45
N GLU A 183 -13.42 -23.49 -10.38
CA GLU A 183 -12.66 -24.71 -10.09
C GLU A 183 -13.55 -25.95 -9.99
N ARG A 184 -14.75 -25.82 -9.41
CA ARG A 184 -15.73 -26.92 -9.37
C ARG A 184 -16.32 -27.23 -10.75
N ALA A 185 -16.60 -26.20 -11.55
CA ALA A 185 -17.10 -26.38 -12.90
C ALA A 185 -16.08 -27.12 -13.78
N ASP A 186 -14.80 -26.74 -13.70
CA ASP A 186 -13.73 -27.39 -14.44
C ASP A 186 -13.58 -28.87 -14.05
N ILE A 187 -13.58 -29.18 -12.74
CA ILE A 187 -13.51 -30.55 -12.23
C ILE A 187 -14.71 -31.35 -12.70
N THR A 188 -15.91 -30.76 -12.65
CA THR A 188 -17.14 -31.42 -13.10
C THR A 188 -17.09 -31.70 -14.61
N ALA A 189 -16.67 -30.74 -15.41
CA ALA A 189 -16.55 -30.91 -16.87
C ALA A 189 -15.58 -32.03 -17.24
N GLU A 190 -14.45 -32.17 -16.51
CA GLU A 190 -13.51 -33.27 -16.73
C GLU A 190 -14.13 -34.62 -16.39
N PHE A 191 -14.83 -34.75 -15.27
CA PHE A 191 -15.51 -36.00 -14.92
C PHE A 191 -16.56 -36.41 -15.94
N TYR A 192 -17.29 -35.45 -16.52
CA TYR A 192 -18.31 -35.75 -17.53
C TYR A 192 -17.75 -35.97 -18.95
N SER A 193 -16.57 -35.48 -19.25
CA SER A 193 -15.92 -35.66 -20.56
C SER A 193 -15.29 -37.03 -20.75
N TRP A 194 -15.07 -37.78 -19.67
CA TRP A 194 -14.59 -39.17 -19.72
C TRP A 194 -15.75 -40.13 -19.50
N PRO A 195 -16.17 -40.89 -20.55
CA PRO A 195 -17.23 -41.89 -20.39
C PRO A 195 -16.76 -42.93 -19.38
N GLN A 196 -17.42 -42.98 -18.24
CA GLN A 196 -17.20 -44.07 -17.28
C GLN A 196 -17.81 -45.33 -17.90
N LYS A 197 -16.95 -46.25 -18.33
CA LYS A 197 -17.41 -47.62 -18.69
C LYS A 197 -17.75 -48.34 -17.39
N TYR A 198 -19.01 -48.44 -17.07
CA TYR A 198 -19.47 -49.42 -16.09
C TYR A 198 -19.41 -50.78 -16.75
N ILE A 199 -18.56 -51.67 -16.22
CA ILE A 199 -18.51 -53.09 -16.56
C ILE A 199 -19.39 -53.81 -15.56
#